data_1b1f976e84f0dde1fd61f6375d777a1d
#
_entry.id   1b1f976e84f0dde1fd61f6375d777a1d
#
_cell.length_a   1.000
_cell.length_b   1.000
_cell.length_c   1.000
_cell.angle_alpha   90.00
_cell.angle_beta   90.00
_cell.angle_gamma   90.00
#
_symmetry.space_group_name_H-M   'P 1'
#
loop_
_entity.id
_entity.type
_entity.pdbx_description
1 polymer ?
#
loop_
_entity_poly.entity_id
_entity_poly.type
_entity_poly.pdbx_seq_one_letter_code
_entity_poly.pdbx_strand_id
1 'polypeptide(L)'
;MKTKQPMVPIGYIQFIASLLVILVHCGRLAENSGLHFLLKSLLCSLAVPFFLLLNGYFFQKSTCSWQQWCKRQLKLYLRWSIVYLPLGWFYLGQQNLADSLRVIGLATGFFTVGVWYHLWYFPAVLFGMWLVRKTRFLGYRRQFLLAISLYVIGCLETYSSYLSGPLLVFYQNYRTLFFTTRNGLFYGFLFLLCGFCLGEHQKRPFFTKHLGRKLAVSLCLLGIEGRLVYLNQGDDKNFMLFFVPTTLFFLAWLIKQQPPKRTWQAKQAAEASRLIFLSHPLFLETGKVFFSLAGFPLFFYTIALTGAFLGLRKVGSRLNSYTVGFAKKTVDEKKSV
;
A
#
# COMPACT_ATOMS: atom_id res chain seq x y z
N MET A 1 11.91 38.74 0.96
CA MET A 1 11.00 37.88 1.75
C MET A 1 10.92 36.50 1.09
N LYS A 2 11.44 35.43 1.70
CA LYS A 2 11.22 34.06 1.22
C LYS A 2 9.76 33.69 1.56
N THR A 3 8.91 33.63 0.56
CA THR A 3 7.55 33.10 0.72
C THR A 3 7.65 31.68 1.32
N LYS A 4 7.17 31.52 2.55
CA LYS A 4 7.05 30.20 3.17
C LYS A 4 6.10 29.37 2.30
N GLN A 5 6.61 28.43 1.55
CA GLN A 5 5.77 27.47 0.82
C GLN A 5 4.90 26.70 1.84
N PRO A 6 3.62 26.45 1.51
CA PRO A 6 2.75 25.71 2.40
C PRO A 6 3.33 24.32 2.65
N MET A 7 3.60 24.00 3.91
CA MET A 7 4.13 22.69 4.31
C MET A 7 2.99 21.68 4.39
N VAL A 8 3.02 20.66 3.53
CA VAL A 8 2.02 19.59 3.53
C VAL A 8 2.52 18.40 4.35
N PRO A 9 1.95 18.13 5.53
CA PRO A 9 2.37 16.99 6.34
C PRO A 9 2.09 15.64 5.66
N ILE A 10 3.05 14.70 5.74
CA ILE A 10 2.95 13.34 5.15
C ILE A 10 1.65 12.63 5.56
N GLY A 11 1.12 12.86 6.75
CA GLY A 11 -0.12 12.25 7.21
C GLY A 11 -1.33 12.54 6.32
N TYR A 12 -1.43 13.74 5.76
CA TYR A 12 -2.51 14.08 4.80
C TYR A 12 -2.32 13.36 3.47
N ILE A 13 -1.08 13.25 2.99
CA ILE A 13 -0.79 12.51 1.76
C ILE A 13 -1.09 11.01 1.94
N GLN A 14 -0.78 10.44 3.12
CA GLN A 14 -1.18 9.06 3.44
C GLN A 14 -2.71 8.90 3.38
N PHE A 15 -3.45 9.87 3.92
CA PHE A 15 -4.91 9.87 3.87
C PHE A 15 -5.41 9.91 2.42
N ILE A 16 -4.91 10.83 1.59
CA ILE A 16 -5.26 10.91 0.17
C ILE A 16 -4.91 9.61 -0.56
N ALA A 17 -3.71 9.06 -0.32
CA ALA A 17 -3.29 7.79 -0.91
C ALA A 17 -4.23 6.63 -0.53
N SER A 18 -4.78 6.62 0.70
CA SER A 18 -5.76 5.60 1.08
C SER A 18 -7.11 5.76 0.38
N LEU A 19 -7.52 6.98 0.01
CA LEU A 19 -8.68 7.21 -0.84
C LEU A 19 -8.45 6.71 -2.27
N LEU A 20 -7.24 6.89 -2.82
CA LEU A 20 -6.87 6.32 -4.12
C LEU A 20 -6.90 4.79 -4.11
N VAL A 21 -6.56 4.15 -2.96
CA VAL A 21 -6.70 2.70 -2.80
C VAL A 21 -8.17 2.27 -2.82
N ILE A 22 -9.11 3.02 -2.24
CA ILE A 22 -10.54 2.73 -2.41
C ILE A 22 -10.91 2.84 -3.90
N LEU A 23 -10.54 3.95 -4.51
CA LEU A 23 -10.94 4.30 -5.89
C LEU A 23 -10.48 3.25 -6.91
N VAL A 24 -9.26 2.68 -6.75
CA VAL A 24 -8.75 1.62 -7.64
C VAL A 24 -9.64 0.36 -7.65
N HIS A 25 -10.36 0.09 -6.55
CA HIS A 25 -11.22 -1.08 -6.39
C HIS A 25 -12.70 -0.85 -6.76
N CYS A 26 -13.06 0.39 -7.13
CA CYS A 26 -14.44 0.75 -7.45
C CYS A 26 -14.91 0.36 -8.87
N GLY A 27 -14.14 -0.40 -9.63
CA GLY A 27 -14.50 -0.79 -10.99
C GLY A 27 -14.18 0.29 -12.03
N ARG A 28 -15.08 0.53 -12.98
CA ARG A 28 -14.89 1.52 -14.05
C ARG A 28 -15.14 2.93 -13.49
N LEU A 29 -14.19 3.86 -13.71
CA LEU A 29 -14.22 5.22 -13.17
C LEU A 29 -14.68 6.26 -14.18
N ALA A 30 -14.56 5.99 -15.48
CA ALA A 30 -14.98 6.89 -16.54
C ALA A 30 -15.38 6.08 -17.78
N GLU A 31 -16.31 6.62 -18.58
CA GLU A 31 -16.71 6.02 -19.85
C GLU A 31 -15.58 6.05 -20.87
N ASN A 32 -14.87 7.18 -20.95
CA ASN A 32 -13.68 7.30 -21.78
C ASN A 32 -12.58 6.39 -21.27
N SER A 33 -12.12 5.43 -22.09
CA SER A 33 -11.14 4.43 -21.73
C SER A 33 -9.77 5.03 -21.38
N GLY A 34 -9.35 6.11 -22.04
CA GLY A 34 -8.11 6.83 -21.76
C GLY A 34 -8.15 7.51 -20.40
N LEU A 35 -9.25 8.19 -20.07
CA LEU A 35 -9.46 8.82 -18.77
C LEU A 35 -9.53 7.76 -17.65
N HIS A 36 -10.25 6.66 -17.89
CA HIS A 36 -10.30 5.54 -16.97
C HIS A 36 -8.89 4.98 -16.68
N PHE A 37 -8.09 4.75 -17.72
CA PHE A 37 -6.71 4.28 -17.58
C PHE A 37 -5.83 5.27 -16.80
N LEU A 38 -5.92 6.57 -17.11
CA LEU A 38 -5.20 7.63 -16.42
C LEU A 38 -5.52 7.63 -14.91
N LEU A 39 -6.80 7.61 -14.57
CA LEU A 39 -7.24 7.66 -13.17
C LEU A 39 -6.88 6.38 -12.43
N LYS A 40 -7.20 5.21 -12.99
CA LYS A 40 -7.08 3.93 -12.31
C LYS A 40 -5.65 3.37 -12.35
N SER A 41 -5.07 3.29 -13.56
CA SER A 41 -3.79 2.59 -13.76
C SER A 41 -2.57 3.49 -13.52
N LEU A 42 -2.66 4.81 -13.72
CA LEU A 42 -1.56 5.71 -13.42
C LEU A 42 -1.70 6.35 -12.03
N LEU A 43 -2.78 7.10 -11.79
CA LEU A 43 -2.89 7.88 -10.56
C LEU A 43 -3.12 6.99 -9.32
N CYS A 44 -4.14 6.12 -9.34
CA CYS A 44 -4.46 5.29 -8.17
C CYS A 44 -3.36 4.27 -7.87
N SER A 45 -2.69 3.74 -8.89
CA SER A 45 -1.62 2.75 -8.72
C SER A 45 -0.35 3.30 -8.05
N LEU A 46 -0.18 4.63 -7.97
CA LEU A 46 0.92 5.25 -7.20
C LEU A 46 0.77 5.08 -5.68
N ALA A 47 -0.43 4.79 -5.18
CA ALA A 47 -0.70 4.73 -3.75
C ALA A 47 0.07 3.61 -3.04
N VAL A 48 0.08 2.40 -3.60
CA VAL A 48 0.74 1.23 -2.99
C VAL A 48 2.26 1.38 -2.98
N PRO A 49 2.95 1.75 -4.09
CA PRO A 49 4.36 2.13 -4.08
C PRO A 49 4.72 3.17 -3.02
N PHE A 50 3.90 4.21 -2.91
CA PHE A 50 4.10 5.25 -1.91
C PHE A 50 4.04 4.70 -0.47
N PHE A 51 3.08 3.82 -0.15
CA PHE A 51 3.02 3.17 1.17
C PHE A 51 4.19 2.23 1.43
N LEU A 52 4.67 1.49 0.43
CA LEU A 52 5.86 0.64 0.56
C LEU A 52 7.11 1.49 0.85
N LEU A 53 7.33 2.57 0.10
CA LEU A 53 8.40 3.53 0.36
C LEU A 53 8.33 4.10 1.78
N LEU A 54 7.15 4.51 2.23
CA LEU A 54 6.95 5.02 3.59
C LEU A 54 7.28 3.98 4.65
N ASN A 55 6.93 2.71 4.44
CA ASN A 55 7.30 1.64 5.40
C ASN A 55 8.82 1.49 5.52
N GLY A 56 9.55 1.47 4.41
CA GLY A 56 11.02 1.45 4.42
C GLY A 56 11.62 2.68 5.10
N TYR A 57 11.11 3.87 4.76
CA TYR A 57 11.55 5.14 5.34
C TYR A 57 11.32 5.22 6.85
N PHE A 58 10.10 4.93 7.31
CA PHE A 58 9.78 5.02 8.73
C PHE A 58 10.43 3.92 9.55
N PHE A 59 10.61 2.72 9.00
CA PHE A 59 11.39 1.67 9.68
C PHE A 59 12.81 2.16 9.95
N GLN A 60 13.50 2.72 8.95
CA GLN A 60 14.87 3.23 9.10
C GLN A 60 14.96 4.42 10.08
N LYS A 61 13.92 5.25 10.16
CA LYS A 61 13.87 6.39 11.09
C LYS A 61 13.44 6.03 12.51
N SER A 62 12.89 4.84 12.71
CA SER A 62 12.42 4.41 14.03
C SER A 62 13.54 3.83 14.88
N THR A 63 13.40 3.94 16.21
CA THR A 63 14.22 3.23 17.19
C THR A 63 13.74 1.80 17.45
N CYS A 64 12.69 1.36 16.72
CA CYS A 64 12.06 0.07 16.89
C CYS A 64 12.98 -1.06 16.39
N SER A 65 13.18 -2.10 17.19
CA SER A 65 13.91 -3.28 16.75
C SER A 65 13.17 -4.02 15.63
N TRP A 66 13.91 -4.79 14.82
CA TRP A 66 13.32 -5.62 13.77
C TRP A 66 12.22 -6.55 14.29
N GLN A 67 12.48 -7.23 15.41
CA GLN A 67 11.52 -8.15 16.00
C GLN A 67 10.24 -7.45 16.46
N GLN A 68 10.35 -6.28 17.10
CA GLN A 68 9.21 -5.48 17.51
C GLN A 68 8.41 -4.98 16.31
N TRP A 69 9.10 -4.55 15.24
CA TRP A 69 8.45 -4.11 14.01
C TRP A 69 7.69 -5.27 13.35
N CYS A 70 8.34 -6.44 13.17
CA CYS A 70 7.69 -7.64 12.62
C CYS A 70 6.47 -8.05 13.45
N LYS A 71 6.60 -8.11 14.78
CA LYS A 71 5.48 -8.47 15.68
C LYS A 71 4.29 -7.51 15.50
N ARG A 72 4.53 -6.20 15.32
CA ARG A 72 3.46 -5.22 15.07
C ARG A 72 2.78 -5.46 13.73
N GLN A 73 3.53 -5.67 12.66
CA GLN A 73 2.99 -5.94 11.32
C GLN A 73 2.20 -7.26 11.32
N LEU A 74 2.79 -8.32 11.87
CA LEU A 74 2.16 -9.62 11.94
C LEU A 74 0.88 -9.61 12.80
N LYS A 75 0.89 -8.94 13.96
CA LYS A 75 -0.30 -8.80 14.81
C LYS A 75 -1.43 -8.08 14.08
N LEU A 76 -1.11 -7.04 13.30
CA LEU A 76 -2.10 -6.32 12.51
C LEU A 76 -2.64 -7.21 11.38
N TYR A 77 -1.75 -7.90 10.67
CA TYR A 77 -2.09 -8.84 9.62
C TYR A 77 -3.00 -9.96 10.11
N LEU A 78 -2.63 -10.65 11.20
CA LEU A 78 -3.44 -11.74 11.81
C LEU A 78 -4.84 -11.26 12.18
N ARG A 79 -4.95 -10.11 12.85
CA ARG A 79 -6.26 -9.56 13.24
C ARG A 79 -7.18 -9.34 12.04
N TRP A 80 -6.67 -8.75 10.98
CA TRP A 80 -7.46 -8.48 9.80
C TRP A 80 -7.66 -9.71 8.92
N SER A 81 -6.74 -10.67 8.93
CA SER A 81 -6.95 -11.99 8.31
C SER A 81 -8.13 -12.73 8.96
N ILE A 82 -8.25 -12.68 10.29
CA ILE A 82 -9.42 -13.25 11.00
C ILE A 82 -10.72 -12.55 10.57
N VAL A 83 -10.72 -11.22 10.47
CA VAL A 83 -11.91 -10.45 10.04
C VAL A 83 -12.33 -10.82 8.60
N TYR A 84 -11.36 -11.04 7.70
CA TYR A 84 -11.61 -11.34 6.29
C TYR A 84 -11.75 -12.86 6.00
N LEU A 85 -11.47 -13.72 6.96
CA LEU A 85 -11.54 -15.18 6.78
C LEU A 85 -12.90 -15.66 6.25
N PRO A 86 -14.05 -15.18 6.79
CA PRO A 86 -15.37 -15.59 6.29
C PRO A 86 -15.58 -15.19 4.82
N LEU A 87 -15.14 -14.00 4.42
CA LEU A 87 -15.24 -13.54 3.02
C LEU A 87 -14.35 -14.38 2.09
N GLY A 88 -13.11 -14.68 2.52
CA GLY A 88 -12.21 -15.55 1.76
C GLY A 88 -12.77 -16.98 1.60
N TRP A 89 -13.35 -17.54 2.67
CA TRP A 89 -14.00 -18.84 2.62
C TRP A 89 -15.18 -18.87 1.66
N PHE A 90 -16.06 -17.86 1.74
CA PHE A 90 -17.20 -17.71 0.86
C PHE A 90 -16.78 -17.55 -0.62
N TYR A 91 -15.78 -16.71 -0.89
CA TYR A 91 -15.25 -16.51 -2.23
C TYR A 91 -14.70 -17.79 -2.86
N LEU A 92 -13.91 -18.57 -2.11
CA LEU A 92 -13.39 -19.87 -2.58
C LEU A 92 -14.51 -20.89 -2.77
N GLY A 93 -15.59 -20.79 -1.97
CA GLY A 93 -16.81 -21.60 -2.15
C GLY A 93 -17.50 -21.37 -3.49
N GLN A 94 -17.54 -20.12 -3.95
CA GLN A 94 -18.11 -19.78 -5.25
C GLN A 94 -17.34 -20.37 -6.44
N GLN A 95 -16.08 -20.79 -6.24
CA GLN A 95 -15.26 -21.46 -7.24
C GLN A 95 -15.51 -22.97 -7.30
N ASN A 96 -16.54 -23.49 -6.64
CA ASN A 96 -16.90 -24.92 -6.53
C ASN A 96 -15.73 -25.81 -6.03
N LEU A 97 -14.85 -25.26 -5.20
CA LEU A 97 -13.75 -26.00 -4.59
C LEU A 97 -14.25 -26.82 -3.39
N ALA A 98 -13.76 -28.05 -3.25
CA ALA A 98 -13.97 -28.87 -2.06
C ALA A 98 -13.42 -28.15 -0.79
N ASP A 99 -13.99 -28.40 0.36
CA ASP A 99 -13.62 -27.70 1.60
C ASP A 99 -12.14 -27.89 1.98
N SER A 100 -11.57 -29.07 1.72
CA SER A 100 -10.14 -29.33 1.90
C SER A 100 -9.27 -28.40 1.04
N LEU A 101 -9.65 -28.17 -0.24
CA LEU A 101 -8.96 -27.27 -1.14
C LEU A 101 -9.15 -25.79 -0.74
N ARG A 102 -10.29 -25.42 -0.15
CA ARG A 102 -10.51 -24.08 0.42
C ARG A 102 -9.56 -23.81 1.58
N VAL A 103 -9.38 -24.80 2.48
CA VAL A 103 -8.43 -24.70 3.60
C VAL A 103 -7.01 -24.51 3.08
N ILE A 104 -6.59 -25.34 2.12
CA ILE A 104 -5.26 -25.21 1.49
C ILE A 104 -5.10 -23.85 0.78
N GLY A 105 -6.11 -23.43 0.04
CA GLY A 105 -6.11 -22.12 -0.65
C GLY A 105 -6.01 -20.93 0.32
N LEU A 106 -6.72 -20.96 1.44
CA LEU A 106 -6.60 -19.93 2.47
C LEU A 106 -5.25 -19.97 3.19
N ALA A 107 -4.73 -21.15 3.48
CA ALA A 107 -3.42 -21.31 4.11
C ALA A 107 -2.28 -20.81 3.19
N THR A 108 -2.25 -21.23 1.92
CA THR A 108 -1.28 -20.74 0.94
C THR A 108 -1.44 -19.24 0.66
N GLY A 109 -2.69 -18.79 0.51
CA GLY A 109 -3.03 -17.38 0.35
C GLY A 109 -2.51 -16.54 1.51
N PHE A 110 -2.68 -16.99 2.75
CA PHE A 110 -2.17 -16.29 3.93
C PHE A 110 -0.66 -15.98 3.84
N PHE A 111 0.15 -16.87 3.32
CA PHE A 111 1.60 -16.65 3.20
C PHE A 111 2.01 -15.86 1.95
N THR A 112 1.18 -15.81 0.92
CA THR A 112 1.53 -15.26 -0.40
C THR A 112 0.77 -13.98 -0.74
N VAL A 113 -0.56 -14.12 -0.96
CA VAL A 113 -1.43 -13.05 -1.48
C VAL A 113 -2.41 -12.49 -0.44
N GLY A 114 -2.39 -12.99 0.79
CA GLY A 114 -3.37 -12.66 1.83
C GLY A 114 -4.66 -13.46 1.71
N VAL A 115 -5.43 -13.55 2.80
CA VAL A 115 -6.76 -14.20 2.80
C VAL A 115 -7.84 -13.38 2.07
N TRP A 116 -7.54 -12.13 1.75
CA TRP A 116 -8.35 -11.22 0.94
C TRP A 116 -7.47 -10.31 0.11
N TYR A 117 -7.94 -9.88 -1.05
CA TYR A 117 -7.13 -9.27 -2.12
C TYR A 117 -6.25 -8.07 -1.71
N HIS A 118 -6.60 -7.27 -0.70
CA HIS A 118 -5.77 -6.14 -0.25
C HIS A 118 -4.72 -6.54 0.79
N LEU A 119 -4.90 -7.70 1.44
CA LEU A 119 -4.00 -8.15 2.51
C LEU A 119 -2.63 -8.65 2.01
N TRP A 120 -2.46 -8.87 0.68
CA TRP A 120 -1.17 -9.22 0.08
C TRP A 120 -0.05 -8.25 0.46
N TYR A 121 -0.44 -7.02 0.79
CA TYR A 121 0.48 -5.97 1.20
C TYR A 121 1.32 -6.36 2.43
N PHE A 122 0.75 -7.08 3.39
CA PHE A 122 1.45 -7.47 4.62
C PHE A 122 2.56 -8.50 4.38
N PRO A 123 2.31 -9.67 3.76
CA PRO A 123 3.38 -10.58 3.39
C PRO A 123 4.41 -9.91 2.47
N ALA A 124 3.99 -9.04 1.54
CA ALA A 124 4.91 -8.30 0.69
C ALA A 124 5.82 -7.34 1.49
N VAL A 125 5.29 -6.61 2.46
CA VAL A 125 6.07 -5.71 3.33
C VAL A 125 7.01 -6.50 4.23
N LEU A 126 6.54 -7.59 4.85
CA LEU A 126 7.36 -8.41 5.74
C LEU A 126 8.53 -9.07 5.00
N PHE A 127 8.22 -9.73 3.88
CA PHE A 127 9.23 -10.42 3.08
C PHE A 127 10.18 -9.45 2.38
N GLY A 128 9.66 -8.40 1.75
CA GLY A 128 10.48 -7.39 1.09
C GLY A 128 11.42 -6.67 2.06
N MET A 129 10.97 -6.35 3.29
CA MET A 129 11.83 -5.74 4.29
C MET A 129 12.85 -6.71 4.88
N TRP A 130 12.49 -8.00 4.99
CA TRP A 130 13.45 -9.05 5.32
C TRP A 130 14.57 -9.12 4.25
N LEU A 131 14.22 -9.06 2.95
CA LEU A 131 15.19 -8.98 1.86
C LEU A 131 16.09 -7.75 1.97
N VAL A 132 15.53 -6.55 2.21
CA VAL A 132 16.31 -5.32 2.42
C VAL A 132 17.38 -5.53 3.48
N ARG A 133 17.04 -6.18 4.59
CA ARG A 133 17.99 -6.44 5.68
C ARG A 133 19.00 -7.53 5.35
N LYS A 134 18.54 -8.64 4.80
CA LYS A 134 19.38 -9.81 4.51
C LYS A 134 20.41 -9.54 3.41
N THR A 135 20.06 -8.71 2.42
CA THR A 135 20.97 -8.38 1.30
C THR A 135 21.85 -7.15 1.59
N ARG A 136 21.77 -6.55 2.79
CA ARG A 136 22.54 -5.35 3.14
C ARG A 136 24.08 -5.55 3.06
N PHE A 137 24.57 -6.76 3.28
CA PHE A 137 26.00 -7.10 3.16
C PHE A 137 26.56 -6.91 1.75
N LEU A 138 25.70 -6.90 0.72
CA LEU A 138 26.09 -6.64 -0.68
C LEU A 138 26.52 -5.17 -0.92
N GLY A 139 26.18 -4.26 0.00
CA GLY A 139 26.26 -2.82 -0.22
C GLY A 139 25.17 -2.30 -1.19
N TYR A 140 24.86 -1.01 -1.10
CA TYR A 140 23.72 -0.43 -1.84
C TYR A 140 23.77 -0.63 -3.36
N ARG A 141 24.95 -0.52 -3.98
CA ARG A 141 25.08 -0.67 -5.44
C ARG A 141 24.56 -2.04 -5.93
N ARG A 142 25.07 -3.13 -5.33
CA ARG A 142 24.68 -4.50 -5.71
C ARG A 142 23.24 -4.80 -5.27
N GLN A 143 22.84 -4.30 -4.11
CA GLN A 143 21.49 -4.46 -3.59
C GLN A 143 20.44 -3.80 -4.51
N PHE A 144 20.71 -2.59 -5.00
CA PHE A 144 19.82 -1.94 -5.97
C PHE A 144 19.82 -2.64 -7.33
N LEU A 145 20.97 -3.13 -7.81
CA LEU A 145 21.02 -3.94 -9.03
C LEU A 145 20.12 -5.18 -8.91
N LEU A 146 20.24 -5.91 -7.81
CA LEU A 146 19.38 -7.08 -7.54
C LEU A 146 17.90 -6.68 -7.49
N ALA A 147 17.56 -5.65 -6.72
CA ALA A 147 16.18 -5.22 -6.55
C ALA A 147 15.56 -4.71 -7.86
N ILE A 148 16.32 -3.98 -8.69
CA ILE A 148 15.87 -3.51 -10.00
C ILE A 148 15.69 -4.68 -10.96
N SER A 149 16.63 -5.64 -11.00
CA SER A 149 16.50 -6.83 -11.87
C SER A 149 15.25 -7.63 -11.52
N LEU A 150 14.98 -7.85 -10.23
CA LEU A 150 13.77 -8.53 -9.77
C LEU A 150 12.50 -7.73 -10.13
N TYR A 151 12.53 -6.40 -9.97
CA TYR A 151 11.40 -5.55 -10.34
C TYR A 151 11.12 -5.57 -11.85
N VAL A 152 12.16 -5.56 -12.67
CA VAL A 152 12.02 -5.68 -14.13
C VAL A 152 11.39 -7.04 -14.51
N ILE A 153 11.78 -8.13 -13.83
CA ILE A 153 11.10 -9.44 -14.01
C ILE A 153 9.63 -9.31 -13.61
N GLY A 154 9.32 -8.62 -12.51
CA GLY A 154 7.93 -8.34 -12.11
C GLY A 154 7.14 -7.56 -13.17
N CYS A 155 7.80 -6.64 -13.87
CA CYS A 155 7.18 -5.84 -14.94
C CYS A 155 6.71 -6.71 -16.14
N LEU A 156 7.20 -7.94 -16.32
CA LEU A 156 6.72 -8.83 -17.36
C LEU A 156 5.19 -9.02 -17.31
N GLU A 157 4.57 -8.91 -16.13
CA GLU A 157 3.11 -8.96 -15.97
C GLU A 157 2.40 -7.76 -16.63
N THR A 158 2.99 -6.58 -16.58
CA THR A 158 2.44 -5.37 -17.23
C THR A 158 2.73 -5.34 -18.73
N TYR A 159 3.86 -5.88 -19.13
CA TYR A 159 4.31 -5.91 -20.53
C TYR A 159 4.09 -7.26 -21.21
N SER A 160 3.24 -8.13 -20.66
CA SER A 160 3.00 -9.50 -21.17
C SER A 160 2.53 -9.52 -22.63
N SER A 161 1.80 -8.51 -23.06
CA SER A 161 1.35 -8.34 -24.45
C SER A 161 2.46 -8.06 -25.47
N TYR A 162 3.66 -7.66 -25.01
CA TYR A 162 4.84 -7.45 -25.84
C TYR A 162 5.77 -8.67 -25.86
N LEU A 163 5.47 -9.70 -25.04
CA LEU A 163 6.31 -10.88 -24.94
C LEU A 163 6.04 -11.85 -26.10
N SER A 164 7.09 -12.51 -26.58
CA SER A 164 7.01 -13.55 -27.60
C SER A 164 8.06 -14.63 -27.35
N GLY A 165 7.89 -15.77 -28.02
CA GLY A 165 8.84 -16.86 -27.97
C GLY A 165 9.14 -17.40 -26.57
N PRO A 166 10.39 -17.75 -26.24
CA PRO A 166 10.76 -18.38 -24.99
C PRO A 166 10.44 -17.53 -23.75
N LEU A 167 10.48 -16.19 -23.87
CA LEU A 167 10.19 -15.28 -22.76
C LEU A 167 8.70 -15.30 -22.38
N LEU A 168 7.80 -15.42 -23.36
CA LEU A 168 6.37 -15.61 -23.11
C LEU A 168 6.10 -16.93 -22.41
N VAL A 169 6.73 -18.02 -22.86
CA VAL A 169 6.61 -19.35 -22.23
C VAL A 169 7.10 -19.32 -20.78
N PHE A 170 8.26 -18.70 -20.53
CA PHE A 170 8.78 -18.50 -19.17
C PHE A 170 7.79 -17.75 -18.27
N TYR A 171 7.25 -16.65 -18.77
CA TYR A 171 6.29 -15.84 -18.05
C TYR A 171 4.98 -16.61 -17.74
N GLN A 172 4.46 -17.36 -18.72
CA GLN A 172 3.24 -18.17 -18.54
C GLN A 172 3.45 -19.27 -17.49
N ASN A 173 4.58 -19.98 -17.55
CA ASN A 173 4.95 -20.99 -16.55
C ASN A 173 5.09 -20.38 -15.14
N TYR A 174 5.73 -19.21 -15.03
CA TYR A 174 5.82 -18.49 -13.78
C TYR A 174 4.43 -18.17 -13.22
N ARG A 175 3.51 -17.62 -14.03
CA ARG A 175 2.14 -17.30 -13.61
C ARG A 175 1.34 -18.52 -13.16
N THR A 176 1.51 -19.64 -13.82
CA THR A 176 0.85 -20.90 -13.42
C THR A 176 1.28 -21.34 -12.03
N LEU A 177 2.56 -21.12 -11.66
CA LEU A 177 3.09 -21.52 -10.35
C LEU A 177 2.81 -20.49 -9.25
N PHE A 178 2.92 -19.20 -9.54
CA PHE A 178 2.95 -18.13 -8.53
C PHE A 178 1.77 -17.16 -8.61
N PHE A 179 0.88 -17.30 -9.57
CA PHE A 179 -0.33 -16.51 -9.83
C PHE A 179 -0.07 -15.02 -10.14
N THR A 180 0.83 -14.34 -9.43
CA THR A 180 1.13 -12.91 -9.62
C THR A 180 2.55 -12.57 -9.18
N THR A 181 3.12 -11.55 -9.84
CA THR A 181 4.40 -10.96 -9.45
C THR A 181 4.22 -9.90 -8.36
N ARG A 182 2.99 -9.53 -7.98
CA ARG A 182 2.70 -8.58 -6.90
C ARG A 182 2.97 -9.18 -5.51
N ASN A 183 4.23 -9.27 -5.16
CA ASN A 183 4.69 -9.83 -3.90
C ASN A 183 5.90 -9.07 -3.34
N GLY A 184 6.43 -9.54 -2.23
CA GLY A 184 7.57 -8.90 -1.56
C GLY A 184 8.88 -9.00 -2.33
N LEU A 185 9.06 -10.04 -3.19
CA LEU A 185 10.27 -10.25 -3.97
C LEU A 185 10.39 -9.28 -5.14
N PHE A 186 9.40 -9.28 -6.01
CA PHE A 186 9.45 -8.52 -7.25
C PHE A 186 9.00 -7.07 -7.07
N TYR A 187 7.98 -6.83 -6.25
CA TYR A 187 7.40 -5.51 -6.08
C TYR A 187 7.87 -4.81 -4.80
N GLY A 188 7.68 -5.45 -3.65
CA GLY A 188 7.93 -4.83 -2.36
C GLY A 188 9.39 -4.49 -2.11
N PHE A 189 10.32 -5.35 -2.52
CA PHE A 189 11.75 -5.21 -2.21
C PHE A 189 12.32 -3.88 -2.70
N LEU A 190 12.09 -3.51 -3.96
CA LEU A 190 12.66 -2.28 -4.53
C LEU A 190 12.10 -1.01 -3.85
N PHE A 191 10.78 -0.92 -3.66
CA PHE A 191 10.19 0.26 -3.03
C PHE A 191 10.58 0.39 -1.56
N LEU A 192 10.62 -0.70 -0.81
CA LEU A 192 11.07 -0.72 0.58
C LEU A 192 12.55 -0.34 0.69
N LEU A 193 13.39 -0.82 -0.22
CA LEU A 193 14.82 -0.46 -0.30
C LEU A 193 15.00 1.02 -0.61
N CYS A 194 14.24 1.57 -1.57
CA CYS A 194 14.25 3.00 -1.89
C CYS A 194 13.87 3.84 -0.66
N GLY A 195 12.81 3.47 0.04
CA GLY A 195 12.39 4.15 1.26
C GLY A 195 13.42 4.06 2.38
N PHE A 196 13.99 2.88 2.59
CA PHE A 196 15.05 2.64 3.58
C PHE A 196 16.31 3.47 3.28
N CYS A 197 16.78 3.46 2.03
CA CYS A 197 17.91 4.25 1.57
C CYS A 197 17.65 5.76 1.73
N LEU A 198 16.47 6.24 1.38
CA LEU A 198 16.06 7.62 1.60
C LEU A 198 16.09 7.98 3.09
N GLY A 199 15.62 7.10 3.96
CA GLY A 199 15.67 7.27 5.42
C GLY A 199 17.10 7.43 5.94
N GLU A 200 18.04 6.63 5.44
CA GLU A 200 19.45 6.67 5.85
C GLU A 200 20.19 7.88 5.26
N HIS A 201 19.92 8.23 4.01
CA HIS A 201 20.70 9.18 3.23
C HIS A 201 19.94 10.44 2.81
N GLN A 202 18.89 10.82 3.52
CA GLN A 202 18.00 11.95 3.15
C GLN A 202 18.71 13.28 2.91
N LYS A 203 19.91 13.49 3.48
CA LYS A 203 20.71 14.73 3.32
C LYS A 203 21.60 14.72 2.08
N ARG A 204 21.77 13.59 1.38
CA ARG A 204 22.60 13.51 0.19
C ARG A 204 22.06 14.39 -0.95
N PRO A 205 22.93 14.97 -1.79
CA PRO A 205 22.51 15.82 -2.92
C PRO A 205 21.49 15.15 -3.85
N PHE A 206 21.57 13.84 -4.02
CA PHE A 206 20.62 13.07 -4.81
C PHE A 206 19.17 13.23 -4.32
N PHE A 207 18.95 13.31 -3.00
CA PHE A 207 17.63 13.43 -2.37
C PHE A 207 17.26 14.87 -1.97
N THR A 208 18.10 15.87 -2.31
CA THR A 208 17.86 17.25 -1.89
C THR A 208 17.91 18.27 -3.02
N LYS A 209 18.74 18.00 -4.06
CA LYS A 209 18.93 18.94 -5.18
C LYS A 209 17.97 18.64 -6.34
N HIS A 210 17.41 19.70 -6.91
CA HIS A 210 16.58 19.67 -8.12
C HIS A 210 15.37 18.70 -8.05
N LEU A 211 14.77 18.49 -6.86
CA LEU A 211 13.68 17.53 -6.66
C LEU A 211 12.47 17.81 -7.54
N GLY A 212 12.07 19.08 -7.70
CA GLY A 212 10.97 19.46 -8.59
C GLY A 212 11.20 19.05 -10.02
N ARG A 213 12.43 19.29 -10.55
CA ARG A 213 12.79 18.88 -11.93
C ARG A 213 12.83 17.34 -12.06
N LYS A 214 13.42 16.64 -11.09
CA LYS A 214 13.44 15.17 -11.09
C LYS A 214 12.04 14.57 -11.06
N LEU A 215 11.16 15.12 -10.24
CA LEU A 215 9.76 14.70 -10.17
C LEU A 215 9.02 14.99 -11.47
N ALA A 216 9.19 16.19 -12.06
CA ALA A 216 8.57 16.53 -13.32
C ALA A 216 9.03 15.60 -14.46
N VAL A 217 10.33 15.33 -14.57
CA VAL A 217 10.87 14.39 -15.56
C VAL A 217 10.32 12.99 -15.33
N SER A 218 10.29 12.50 -14.09
CA SER A 218 9.76 11.16 -13.81
C SER A 218 8.26 11.04 -14.08
N LEU A 219 7.47 12.10 -13.86
CA LEU A 219 6.05 12.16 -14.23
C LEU A 219 5.84 12.17 -15.75
N CYS A 220 6.66 12.93 -16.49
CA CYS A 220 6.61 12.90 -17.96
C CYS A 220 6.94 11.50 -18.51
N LEU A 221 7.99 10.87 -17.98
CA LEU A 221 8.37 9.51 -18.39
C LEU A 221 7.31 8.47 -18.00
N LEU A 222 6.68 8.62 -16.82
CA LEU A 222 5.53 7.79 -16.43
C LEU A 222 4.34 8.00 -17.38
N GLY A 223 4.09 9.22 -17.84
CA GLY A 223 3.05 9.50 -18.83
C GLY A 223 3.32 8.82 -20.17
N ILE A 224 4.58 8.86 -20.65
CA ILE A 224 5.01 8.18 -21.88
C ILE A 224 4.87 6.65 -21.72
N GLU A 225 5.39 6.09 -20.63
CA GLU A 225 5.25 4.66 -20.30
C GLU A 225 3.78 4.25 -20.22
N GLY A 226 2.96 5.06 -19.53
CA GLY A 226 1.51 4.84 -19.43
C GLY A 226 0.82 4.83 -20.80
N ARG A 227 1.24 5.70 -21.74
CA ARG A 227 0.71 5.69 -23.10
C ARG A 227 1.07 4.40 -23.83
N LEU A 228 2.31 3.92 -23.69
CA LEU A 228 2.73 2.64 -24.30
C LEU A 228 1.91 1.46 -23.74
N VAL A 229 1.76 1.39 -22.39
CA VAL A 229 0.96 0.34 -21.75
C VAL A 229 -0.52 0.45 -22.12
N TYR A 230 -1.07 1.67 -22.30
CA TYR A 230 -2.46 1.87 -22.74
C TYR A 230 -2.70 1.33 -24.15
N LEU A 231 -1.75 1.51 -25.06
CA LEU A 231 -1.86 1.07 -26.46
C LEU A 231 -1.77 -0.45 -26.61
N ASN A 232 -1.02 -1.13 -25.75
CA ASN A 232 -0.86 -2.59 -25.76
C ASN A 232 -0.85 -3.10 -24.31
N GLN A 233 -2.05 -3.40 -23.78
CA GLN A 233 -2.26 -3.74 -22.38
C GLN A 233 -1.92 -5.20 -22.11
N GLY A 234 -1.00 -5.42 -21.15
CA GLY A 234 -0.72 -6.73 -20.60
C GLY A 234 -1.73 -7.18 -19.54
N ASP A 235 -1.40 -8.26 -18.86
CA ASP A 235 -2.26 -8.92 -17.86
C ASP A 235 -2.53 -8.05 -16.63
N ASP A 236 -1.55 -7.27 -16.19
CA ASP A 236 -1.68 -6.34 -15.08
C ASP A 236 -1.10 -4.97 -15.46
N LYS A 237 -1.50 -3.92 -14.76
CA LYS A 237 -1.08 -2.53 -15.00
C LYS A 237 -0.45 -1.89 -13.76
N ASN A 238 -0.04 -2.73 -12.79
CA ASN A 238 0.48 -2.24 -11.50
C ASN A 238 2.01 -2.11 -11.46
N PHE A 239 2.73 -2.62 -12.48
CA PHE A 239 4.18 -2.58 -12.57
C PHE A 239 4.61 -1.65 -13.71
N MET A 240 4.84 -0.40 -13.40
CA MET A 240 5.47 0.54 -14.34
C MET A 240 6.83 0.97 -13.81
N LEU A 241 7.83 1.01 -14.69
CA LEU A 241 9.22 1.32 -14.33
C LEU A 241 9.32 2.70 -13.68
N PHE A 242 8.58 3.67 -14.20
CA PHE A 242 8.62 5.03 -13.71
C PHE A 242 7.75 5.29 -12.45
N PHE A 243 7.03 4.30 -11.93
CA PHE A 243 6.48 4.40 -10.57
C PHE A 243 7.59 4.56 -9.52
N VAL A 244 8.74 3.90 -9.73
CA VAL A 244 9.85 3.93 -8.78
C VAL A 244 10.42 5.34 -8.62
N PRO A 245 10.96 6.01 -9.66
CA PRO A 245 11.50 7.36 -9.53
C PRO A 245 10.43 8.39 -9.17
N THR A 246 9.19 8.25 -9.70
CA THR A 246 8.10 9.18 -9.43
C THR A 246 7.76 9.19 -7.94
N THR A 247 7.50 8.03 -7.33
CA THR A 247 7.15 7.94 -5.91
C THR A 247 8.33 8.28 -5.00
N LEU A 248 9.55 7.92 -5.39
CA LEU A 248 10.77 8.23 -4.63
C LEU A 248 11.02 9.75 -4.57
N PHE A 249 11.00 10.44 -5.71
CA PHE A 249 11.24 11.88 -5.74
C PHE A 249 10.06 12.67 -5.15
N PHE A 250 8.84 12.17 -5.28
CA PHE A 250 7.68 12.74 -4.60
C PHE A 250 7.83 12.66 -3.07
N LEU A 251 8.19 11.48 -2.54
CA LEU A 251 8.43 11.33 -1.10
C LEU A 251 9.62 12.18 -0.62
N ALA A 252 10.73 12.22 -1.37
CA ALA A 252 11.88 13.05 -1.03
C ALA A 252 11.50 14.54 -1.00
N TRP A 253 10.68 14.99 -1.97
CA TRP A 253 10.16 16.35 -2.02
C TRP A 253 9.25 16.66 -0.82
N LEU A 254 8.33 15.75 -0.47
CA LEU A 254 7.48 15.88 0.72
C LEU A 254 8.29 15.97 2.02
N ILE A 255 9.31 15.11 2.18
CA ILE A 255 10.18 15.11 3.38
C ILE A 255 10.89 16.45 3.52
N LYS A 256 11.37 17.04 2.42
CA LYS A 256 12.02 18.35 2.45
C LYS A 256 11.07 19.47 2.90
N GLN A 257 9.76 19.28 2.71
CA GLN A 257 8.72 20.25 3.04
C GLN A 257 8.03 19.98 4.38
N GLN A 258 8.49 18.98 5.15
CA GLN A 258 7.84 18.65 6.41
C GLN A 258 8.02 19.77 7.45
N PRO A 259 6.97 20.11 8.22
CA PRO A 259 7.09 20.99 9.37
C PRO A 259 7.98 20.33 10.44
N PRO A 260 8.69 21.14 11.25
CA PRO A 260 9.61 20.61 12.28
C PRO A 260 8.89 19.73 13.32
N LYS A 261 7.61 19.99 13.59
CA LYS A 261 6.77 19.16 14.46
C LYS A 261 5.55 18.67 13.73
N ARG A 262 5.26 17.36 13.87
CA ARG A 262 4.05 16.75 13.32
C ARG A 262 2.81 17.25 14.07
N THR A 263 1.89 17.88 13.34
CA THR A 263 0.63 18.36 13.91
C THR A 263 -0.25 17.19 14.38
N TRP A 264 -1.14 17.44 15.36
CA TRP A 264 -2.09 16.44 15.84
C TRP A 264 -3.02 15.96 14.71
N GLN A 265 -3.50 16.87 13.87
CA GLN A 265 -4.36 16.55 12.71
C GLN A 265 -3.64 15.63 11.70
N ALA A 266 -2.35 15.87 11.44
CA ALA A 266 -1.58 15.00 10.54
C ALA A 266 -1.37 13.59 11.11
N LYS A 267 -1.28 13.45 12.44
CA LYS A 267 -1.25 12.14 13.09
C LYS A 267 -2.59 11.43 12.94
N GLN A 268 -3.71 12.12 13.17
CA GLN A 268 -5.05 11.58 12.98
C GLN A 268 -5.29 11.16 11.52
N ALA A 269 -4.88 11.97 10.55
CA ALA A 269 -4.99 11.64 9.13
C ALA A 269 -4.22 10.35 8.78
N ALA A 270 -3.00 10.17 9.32
CA ALA A 270 -2.23 8.95 9.12
C ALA A 270 -2.85 7.71 9.80
N GLU A 271 -3.48 7.88 10.96
CA GLU A 271 -4.22 6.79 11.63
C GLU A 271 -5.49 6.43 10.86
N ALA A 272 -6.23 7.42 10.39
CA ALA A 272 -7.40 7.24 9.52
C ALA A 272 -7.01 6.50 8.23
N SER A 273 -5.93 6.93 7.57
CA SER A 273 -5.40 6.26 6.37
C SER A 273 -5.18 4.77 6.57
N ARG A 274 -4.55 4.38 7.69
CA ARG A 274 -4.31 2.97 8.00
C ARG A 274 -5.62 2.20 8.20
N LEU A 275 -6.59 2.78 8.88
CA LEU A 275 -7.89 2.14 9.12
C LEU A 275 -8.71 2.05 7.85
N ILE A 276 -8.71 3.10 7.02
CA ILE A 276 -9.32 3.10 5.68
C ILE A 276 -8.75 1.95 4.85
N PHE A 277 -7.41 1.84 4.77
CA PHE A 277 -6.76 0.76 4.03
C PHE A 277 -7.22 -0.63 4.50
N LEU A 278 -7.42 -0.81 5.80
CA LEU A 278 -7.77 -2.10 6.39
C LEU A 278 -9.26 -2.44 6.29
N SER A 279 -10.15 -1.46 6.39
CA SER A 279 -11.60 -1.69 6.50
C SER A 279 -12.38 -1.46 5.20
N HIS A 280 -11.84 -0.69 4.23
CA HIS A 280 -12.59 -0.33 3.03
C HIS A 280 -13.16 -1.52 2.25
N PRO A 281 -12.48 -2.70 2.13
CA PRO A 281 -13.05 -3.78 1.35
C PRO A 281 -14.35 -4.36 1.94
N LEU A 282 -14.54 -4.28 3.27
CA LEU A 282 -15.81 -4.70 3.87
C LEU A 282 -16.97 -3.88 3.32
N PHE A 283 -16.83 -2.56 3.32
CA PHE A 283 -17.86 -1.65 2.84
C PHE A 283 -17.99 -1.66 1.32
N LEU A 284 -16.86 -1.86 0.62
CA LEU A 284 -16.84 -1.94 -0.83
C LEU A 284 -17.61 -3.18 -1.32
N GLU A 285 -17.41 -4.34 -0.69
CA GLU A 285 -18.13 -5.56 -1.04
C GLU A 285 -19.64 -5.44 -0.68
N THR A 286 -20.01 -4.81 0.43
CA THR A 286 -21.41 -4.54 0.73
C THR A 286 -22.07 -3.66 -0.32
N GLY A 287 -21.39 -2.61 -0.80
CA GLY A 287 -21.90 -1.75 -1.87
C GLY A 287 -22.08 -2.47 -3.20
N LYS A 288 -21.15 -3.37 -3.55
CA LYS A 288 -21.28 -4.20 -4.77
C LYS A 288 -22.41 -5.22 -4.68
N VAL A 289 -22.46 -5.97 -3.58
CA VAL A 289 -23.36 -7.14 -3.45
C VAL A 289 -24.81 -6.70 -3.19
N PHE A 290 -25.03 -5.76 -2.29
CA PHE A 290 -26.39 -5.39 -1.87
C PHE A 290 -26.99 -4.27 -2.72
N PHE A 291 -26.15 -3.40 -3.31
CA PHE A 291 -26.63 -2.21 -4.03
C PHE A 291 -26.17 -2.16 -5.49
N SER A 292 -25.42 -3.16 -5.97
CA SER A 292 -24.86 -3.23 -7.33
C SER A 292 -24.12 -1.96 -7.76
N LEU A 293 -23.49 -1.26 -6.81
CA LEU A 293 -22.78 -0.01 -7.05
C LEU A 293 -21.44 -0.27 -7.76
N ALA A 294 -21.06 0.66 -8.63
CA ALA A 294 -19.76 0.69 -9.30
C ALA A 294 -19.27 2.13 -9.48
N GLY A 295 -18.00 2.32 -9.82
CA GLY A 295 -17.41 3.63 -10.10
C GLY A 295 -17.48 4.60 -8.92
N PHE A 296 -17.78 5.86 -9.22
CA PHE A 296 -17.87 6.91 -8.21
C PHE A 296 -18.99 6.72 -7.19
N PRO A 297 -20.21 6.24 -7.53
CA PRO A 297 -21.21 5.90 -6.52
C PRO A 297 -20.70 4.93 -5.47
N LEU A 298 -20.02 3.86 -5.87
CA LEU A 298 -19.39 2.90 -4.94
C LEU A 298 -18.29 3.54 -4.10
N PHE A 299 -17.51 4.43 -4.69
CA PHE A 299 -16.46 5.18 -3.98
C PHE A 299 -17.04 6.03 -2.86
N PHE A 300 -18.05 6.87 -3.15
CA PHE A 300 -18.67 7.72 -2.13
C PHE A 300 -19.39 6.92 -1.05
N TYR A 301 -20.10 5.84 -1.42
CA TYR A 301 -20.68 4.91 -0.47
C TYR A 301 -19.63 4.34 0.49
N THR A 302 -18.53 3.83 -0.06
CA THR A 302 -17.45 3.24 0.74
C THR A 302 -16.80 4.26 1.67
N ILE A 303 -16.60 5.51 1.21
CA ILE A 303 -16.07 6.59 2.05
C ILE A 303 -17.03 6.93 3.18
N ALA A 304 -18.32 7.06 2.90
CA ALA A 304 -19.33 7.41 3.91
C ALA A 304 -19.34 6.35 5.04
N LEU A 305 -19.42 5.07 4.70
CA LEU A 305 -19.42 3.99 5.70
C LEU A 305 -18.09 3.86 6.44
N THR A 306 -16.97 3.99 5.73
CA THR A 306 -15.65 3.99 6.39
C THR A 306 -15.52 5.18 7.34
N GLY A 307 -16.00 6.36 6.96
CA GLY A 307 -16.03 7.56 7.81
C GLY A 307 -16.91 7.36 9.05
N ALA A 308 -18.11 6.80 8.89
CA ALA A 308 -18.99 6.43 10.01
C ALA A 308 -18.30 5.44 10.98
N PHE A 309 -17.67 4.40 10.45
CA PHE A 309 -16.90 3.43 11.24
C PHE A 309 -15.76 4.09 12.05
N LEU A 310 -15.02 5.00 11.44
CA LEU A 310 -13.96 5.76 12.11
C LEU A 310 -14.54 6.66 13.21
N GLY A 311 -15.69 7.29 12.98
CA GLY A 311 -16.40 8.12 13.95
C GLY A 311 -16.85 7.30 15.17
N LEU A 312 -17.53 6.19 14.95
CA LEU A 312 -17.99 5.27 16.01
C LEU A 312 -16.84 4.75 16.87
N ARG A 313 -15.74 4.36 16.23
CA ARG A 313 -14.54 3.91 16.96
C ARG A 313 -13.95 5.01 17.85
N LYS A 314 -13.95 6.26 17.39
CA LYS A 314 -13.46 7.40 18.16
C LYS A 314 -14.35 7.69 19.38
N VAL A 315 -15.67 7.60 19.22
CA VAL A 315 -16.65 7.72 20.31
C VAL A 315 -16.46 6.58 21.30
N GLY A 316 -16.39 5.33 20.85
CA GLY A 316 -16.17 4.17 21.73
C GLY A 316 -14.87 4.25 22.53
N SER A 317 -13.78 4.74 21.92
CA SER A 317 -12.50 4.93 22.62
C SER A 317 -12.58 6.02 23.71
N ARG A 318 -13.35 7.07 23.48
CA ARG A 318 -13.60 8.13 24.48
C ARG A 318 -14.45 7.61 25.65
N LEU A 319 -15.55 6.90 25.37
CA LEU A 319 -16.41 6.30 26.39
C LEU A 319 -15.61 5.35 27.28
N ASN A 320 -14.78 4.49 26.71
CA ASN A 320 -13.93 3.57 27.46
C ASN A 320 -12.90 4.31 28.35
N SER A 321 -12.37 5.46 27.90
CA SER A 321 -11.48 6.28 28.73
C SER A 321 -12.21 6.93 29.91
N TYR A 322 -13.47 7.32 29.74
CA TYR A 322 -14.30 7.86 30.82
C TYR A 322 -14.66 6.77 31.86
N THR A 323 -15.05 5.57 31.42
CA THR A 323 -15.39 4.46 32.32
C THR A 323 -14.19 3.99 33.13
N VAL A 324 -13.01 3.89 32.52
CA VAL A 324 -11.76 3.55 33.24
C VAL A 324 -11.36 4.65 34.22
N GLY A 325 -11.53 5.92 33.85
CA GLY A 325 -11.28 7.07 34.72
C GLY A 325 -12.22 7.09 35.93
N PHE A 326 -13.50 6.81 35.73
CA PHE A 326 -14.51 6.70 36.82
C PHE A 326 -14.21 5.53 37.77
N ALA A 327 -13.88 4.35 37.21
CA ALA A 327 -13.54 3.18 38.02
C ALA A 327 -12.28 3.38 38.87
N LYS A 328 -11.31 4.16 38.37
CA LYS A 328 -10.10 4.49 39.12
C LYS A 328 -10.40 5.46 40.27
N LYS A 329 -11.26 6.46 40.04
CA LYS A 329 -11.66 7.44 41.07
C LYS A 329 -12.44 6.81 42.22
N THR A 330 -13.35 5.85 41.91
CA THR A 330 -14.12 5.11 42.94
C THR A 330 -13.26 4.11 43.73
N VAL A 331 -12.15 3.62 43.18
CA VAL A 331 -11.22 2.75 43.91
C VAL A 331 -10.31 3.58 44.84
N ASP A 332 -9.88 4.77 44.40
CA ASP A 332 -9.05 5.67 45.20
C ASP A 332 -9.85 6.31 46.35
N GLU A 333 -11.14 6.64 46.16
CA GLU A 333 -12.04 7.10 47.22
C GLU A 333 -12.34 6.02 48.27
N LYS A 334 -12.42 4.73 47.89
CA LYS A 334 -12.59 3.61 48.84
C LYS A 334 -11.33 3.25 49.65
N LYS A 335 -10.15 3.71 49.21
CA LYS A 335 -8.88 3.49 49.94
C LYS A 335 -8.55 4.66 50.91
N SER A 336 -9.29 5.74 50.84
CA SER A 336 -9.11 6.92 51.69
C SER A 336 -10.10 7.02 52.88
N VAL A 337 -10.96 6.02 53.02
CA VAL A 337 -11.82 5.77 54.18
C VAL A 337 -11.33 4.51 54.89
#